data_99ce9c3031d97f46c779974bf492689f
#
_entry.id   99ce9c3031d97f46c779974bf492689f
#
_cell.length_a   1.000
_cell.length_b   1.000
_cell.length_c   1.000
_cell.angle_alpha   90.00
_cell.angle_beta   90.00
_cell.angle_gamma   90.00
#
_symmetry.space_group_name_H-M   'P 1'
#
loop_
_entity.id
_entity.type
_entity.pdbx_description
1 polymer ?
#
loop_
_entity_poly.entity_id
_entity_poly.type
_entity_poly.pdbx_seq_one_letter_code
_entity_poly.pdbx_strand_id
1 'polypeptide(L)'
;SEYHLMHRLVEENGVLDVCRELGIGFVPYSPINRGFLGGCINEYTVFDENNDNRQTLPRFQPEAIRANTRIVNVLQDFGRTRGMTSAQVALGWLLQKVPWIVPIPGTTKLSHLEENLRTLDFSLSSEEWKDLENAVAQIPVIGDRYNAEQQKQVGL
;
A
#
# COMPACT_ATOMS: atom_id res chain seq x y z
N SER A 1 6.44 -4.44 10.14
CA SER A 1 5.81 -3.08 10.12
C SER A 1 4.92 -2.91 8.89
N GLU A 2 3.96 -1.98 8.98
CA GLU A 2 3.18 -1.58 7.82
C GLU A 2 4.03 -0.75 6.85
N TYR A 3 3.98 -1.09 5.56
CA TYR A 3 4.70 -0.31 4.55
C TYR A 3 4.03 -0.43 3.19
N HIS A 4 3.65 0.69 2.63
CA HIS A 4 3.02 0.85 1.31
C HIS A 4 3.05 2.33 0.89
N LEU A 5 2.66 2.66 -0.34
CA LEU A 5 2.70 4.02 -0.90
C LEU A 5 2.04 5.11 -0.03
N MET A 6 1.01 4.75 0.77
CA MET A 6 0.33 5.69 1.67
C MET A 6 0.88 5.69 3.11
N HIS A 7 1.89 4.87 3.42
CA HIS A 7 2.53 4.81 4.74
C HIS A 7 3.99 4.41 4.61
N ARG A 8 4.88 5.38 4.72
CA ARG A 8 6.31 5.24 4.44
C ARG A 8 7.21 5.48 5.66
N LEU A 9 6.64 5.47 6.86
CA LEU A 9 7.37 5.79 8.11
C LEU A 9 8.64 4.97 8.31
N VAL A 10 8.68 3.72 7.82
CA VAL A 10 9.85 2.84 7.95
C VAL A 10 11.09 3.36 7.19
N GLU A 11 10.90 4.24 6.22
CA GLU A 11 12.00 4.92 5.50
C GLU A 11 12.64 6.04 6.35
N GLU A 12 11.91 6.58 7.33
CA GLU A 12 12.28 7.77 8.10
C GLU A 12 12.71 7.45 9.54
N ASN A 13 12.17 6.35 10.12
CA ASN A 13 12.37 6.01 11.54
C ASN A 13 13.54 5.05 11.80
N GLY A 14 14.38 4.79 10.78
CA GLY A 14 15.58 3.96 10.90
C GLY A 14 15.34 2.44 10.78
N VAL A 15 14.10 1.96 10.68
CA VAL A 15 13.81 0.51 10.60
C VAL A 15 14.47 -0.13 9.39
N LEU A 16 14.35 0.47 8.20
CA LEU A 16 15.00 -0.08 6.99
C LEU A 16 16.53 0.00 7.07
N ASP A 17 17.07 1.03 7.72
CA ASP A 17 18.53 1.16 7.89
C ASP A 17 19.08 0.07 8.80
N VAL A 18 18.42 -0.21 9.93
CA VAL A 18 18.78 -1.31 10.84
C VAL A 18 18.67 -2.67 10.16
N CYS A 19 17.59 -2.90 9.39
CA CYS A 19 17.44 -4.14 8.63
C CYS A 19 18.62 -4.34 7.65
N ARG A 20 19.04 -3.29 6.96
CA ARG A 20 20.18 -3.32 6.04
C ARG A 20 21.49 -3.61 6.76
N GLU A 21 21.75 -2.92 7.87
CA GLU A 21 22.97 -3.06 8.67
C GLU A 21 23.14 -4.48 9.22
N LEU A 22 22.02 -5.05 9.72
CA LEU A 22 22.04 -6.38 10.35
C LEU A 22 21.74 -7.53 9.39
N GLY A 23 21.54 -7.28 8.09
CA GLY A 23 21.19 -8.31 7.11
C GLY A 23 19.83 -8.97 7.35
N ILE A 24 18.86 -8.22 7.91
CA ILE A 24 17.51 -8.71 8.22
C ILE A 24 16.57 -8.47 7.04
N GLY A 25 15.87 -9.52 6.60
CA GLY A 25 14.78 -9.38 5.63
C GLY A 25 13.59 -8.63 6.21
N PHE A 26 13.00 -7.72 5.45
CA PHE A 26 11.86 -6.93 5.88
C PHE A 26 10.57 -7.45 5.25
N VAL A 27 9.59 -7.79 6.10
CA VAL A 27 8.28 -8.32 5.70
C VAL A 27 7.20 -7.28 6.00
N PRO A 28 6.85 -6.43 5.02
CA PRO A 28 5.80 -5.43 5.19
C PRO A 28 4.40 -6.08 5.17
N TYR A 29 3.59 -5.78 6.18
CA TYR A 29 2.18 -6.12 6.14
C TYR A 29 1.34 -5.03 5.47
N SER A 30 0.15 -5.39 5.02
CA SER A 30 -0.78 -4.50 4.28
C SER A 30 -0.16 -3.81 3.06
N PRO A 31 0.58 -4.51 2.19
CA PRO A 31 1.34 -3.88 1.11
C PRO A 31 0.47 -3.11 0.10
N ILE A 32 -0.83 -3.45 0.02
CA ILE A 32 -1.84 -2.74 -0.78
C ILE A 32 -2.85 -1.96 0.08
N ASN A 33 -2.43 -1.51 1.28
CA ASN A 33 -3.26 -0.76 2.23
C ASN A 33 -4.64 -1.42 2.44
N ARG A 34 -4.65 -2.69 2.90
CA ARG A 34 -5.87 -3.47 3.19
C ARG A 34 -6.85 -3.51 2.01
N GLY A 35 -6.35 -3.51 0.79
CA GLY A 35 -7.11 -3.54 -0.45
C GLY A 35 -7.42 -2.19 -1.08
N PHE A 36 -7.19 -1.07 -0.37
CA PHE A 36 -7.52 0.26 -0.90
C PHE A 36 -6.75 0.59 -2.19
N LEU A 37 -5.45 0.31 -2.23
CA LEU A 37 -4.62 0.54 -3.41
C LEU A 37 -4.92 -0.41 -4.59
N GLY A 38 -5.77 -1.42 -4.37
CA GLY A 38 -6.30 -2.27 -5.45
C GLY A 38 -7.39 -1.62 -6.29
N GLY A 39 -7.96 -0.49 -5.82
CA GLY A 39 -8.87 0.33 -6.62
C GLY A 39 -10.35 -0.11 -6.64
N CYS A 40 -10.72 -1.12 -5.83
CA CYS A 40 -12.11 -1.60 -5.75
C CYS A 40 -12.92 -0.98 -4.59
N ILE A 41 -12.26 -0.17 -3.74
CA ILE A 41 -12.90 0.48 -2.58
C ILE A 41 -13.23 1.93 -2.96
N ASN A 42 -14.48 2.32 -2.69
CA ASN A 42 -14.96 3.70 -2.88
C ASN A 42 -15.79 4.15 -1.66
N GLU A 43 -16.25 5.39 -1.65
CA GLU A 43 -17.00 5.99 -0.54
C GLU A 43 -18.35 5.32 -0.25
N TYR A 44 -18.84 4.46 -1.13
CA TYR A 44 -20.06 3.68 -0.95
C TYR A 44 -19.79 2.24 -0.50
N THR A 45 -18.53 1.85 -0.35
CA THR A 45 -18.16 0.51 0.10
C THR A 45 -18.62 0.28 1.53
N VAL A 46 -19.41 -0.76 1.74
CA VAL A 46 -19.87 -1.19 3.06
C VAL A 46 -18.92 -2.28 3.56
N PHE A 47 -18.34 -2.07 4.73
CA PHE A 47 -17.54 -3.05 5.45
C PHE A 47 -18.39 -3.79 6.46
N ASP A 48 -18.20 -5.11 6.59
CA ASP A 48 -18.94 -5.94 7.54
C ASP A 48 -18.63 -5.51 8.99
N GLU A 49 -19.68 -5.14 9.74
CA GLU A 49 -19.56 -4.62 11.11
C GLU A 49 -18.99 -5.63 12.11
N ASN A 50 -19.10 -6.92 11.82
CA ASN A 50 -18.72 -7.98 12.76
C ASN A 50 -17.29 -8.50 12.54
N ASN A 51 -16.75 -8.40 11.32
CA ASN A 51 -15.49 -9.06 10.99
C ASN A 51 -14.51 -8.22 10.13
N ASP A 52 -14.89 -7.00 9.74
CA ASP A 52 -14.03 -6.12 8.95
C ASP A 52 -13.64 -4.88 9.74
N ASN A 53 -12.41 -4.86 10.24
CA ASN A 53 -11.90 -3.76 11.07
C ASN A 53 -11.74 -2.43 10.30
N ARG A 54 -11.81 -2.43 8.96
CA ARG A 54 -11.70 -1.21 8.15
C ARG A 54 -12.81 -0.21 8.48
N GLN A 55 -13.99 -0.68 8.87
CA GLN A 55 -15.10 0.19 9.28
C GLN A 55 -14.72 1.20 10.39
N THR A 56 -13.81 0.84 11.30
CA THR A 56 -13.42 1.69 12.43
C THR A 56 -12.18 2.53 12.17
N LEU A 57 -11.52 2.32 11.04
CA LEU A 57 -10.28 3.03 10.72
C LEU A 57 -10.57 4.38 10.07
N PRO A 58 -9.96 5.49 10.55
CA PRO A 58 -10.20 6.83 10.00
C PRO A 58 -9.95 6.94 8.50
N ARG A 59 -8.93 6.24 8.00
CA ARG A 59 -8.57 6.23 6.57
C ARG A 59 -9.60 5.57 5.67
N PHE A 60 -10.48 4.74 6.26
CA PHE A 60 -11.55 4.03 5.56
C PHE A 60 -12.94 4.64 5.78
N GLN A 61 -13.02 5.85 6.37
CA GLN A 61 -14.27 6.59 6.40
C GLN A 61 -14.58 7.19 5.02
N PRO A 62 -15.85 7.38 4.63
CA PRO A 62 -16.25 7.80 3.28
C PRO A 62 -15.52 9.04 2.77
N GLU A 63 -15.35 10.08 3.61
CA GLU A 63 -14.66 11.31 3.24
C GLU A 63 -13.17 11.07 2.96
N ALA A 64 -12.52 10.25 3.79
CA ALA A 64 -11.11 9.91 3.61
C ALA A 64 -10.90 9.04 2.38
N ILE A 65 -11.77 8.04 2.14
CA ILE A 65 -11.77 7.21 0.94
C ILE A 65 -11.87 8.10 -0.31
N ARG A 66 -12.86 8.99 -0.36
CA ARG A 66 -13.07 9.91 -1.49
C ARG A 66 -11.84 10.78 -1.77
N ALA A 67 -11.26 11.36 -0.71
CA ALA A 67 -10.07 12.19 -0.86
C ALA A 67 -8.83 11.38 -1.33
N ASN A 68 -8.63 10.18 -0.77
CA ASN A 68 -7.49 9.32 -1.07
C ASN A 68 -7.62 8.58 -2.42
N THR A 69 -8.82 8.49 -3.00
CA THR A 69 -9.04 7.89 -4.34
C THR A 69 -8.15 8.54 -5.41
N ARG A 70 -7.74 9.79 -5.22
CA ARG A 70 -6.78 10.46 -6.11
C ARG A 70 -5.45 9.71 -6.21
N ILE A 71 -5.00 9.08 -5.12
CA ILE A 71 -3.78 8.22 -5.12
C ILE A 71 -4.02 6.98 -5.96
N VAL A 72 -5.17 6.34 -5.79
CA VAL A 72 -5.55 5.16 -6.59
C VAL A 72 -5.60 5.49 -8.07
N ASN A 73 -6.16 6.65 -8.44
CA ASN A 73 -6.21 7.11 -9.82
C ASN A 73 -4.80 7.26 -10.42
N VAL A 74 -3.83 7.79 -9.67
CA VAL A 74 -2.42 7.86 -10.10
C VAL A 74 -1.87 6.46 -10.39
N LEU A 75 -2.13 5.48 -9.52
CA LEU A 75 -1.68 4.11 -9.72
C LEU A 75 -2.35 3.46 -10.95
N GLN A 76 -3.63 3.70 -11.16
CA GLN A 76 -4.39 3.19 -12.29
C GLN A 76 -3.86 3.79 -13.61
N ASP A 77 -3.64 5.10 -13.65
CA ASP A 77 -3.10 5.79 -14.83
C ASP A 77 -1.69 5.33 -15.16
N PHE A 78 -0.84 5.18 -14.14
CA PHE A 78 0.51 4.66 -14.29
C PHE A 78 0.50 3.20 -14.81
N GLY A 79 -0.36 2.36 -14.25
CA GLY A 79 -0.47 0.95 -14.62
C GLY A 79 -1.08 0.75 -16.01
N ARG A 80 -2.07 1.55 -16.40
CA ARG A 80 -2.78 1.42 -17.68
C ARG A 80 -1.85 1.44 -18.88
N THR A 81 -0.84 2.31 -18.88
CA THR A 81 0.13 2.43 -19.97
C THR A 81 1.17 1.29 -19.99
N ARG A 82 1.20 0.47 -18.93
CA ARG A 82 2.17 -0.61 -18.71
C ARG A 82 1.53 -1.99 -18.62
N GLY A 83 0.21 -2.09 -18.78
CA GLY A 83 -0.52 -3.34 -18.64
C GLY A 83 -0.60 -3.87 -17.21
N MET A 84 -0.41 -3.00 -16.19
CA MET A 84 -0.44 -3.35 -14.77
C MET A 84 -1.76 -2.90 -14.13
N THR A 85 -2.27 -3.68 -13.19
CA THR A 85 -3.32 -3.22 -12.29
C THR A 85 -2.75 -2.31 -11.18
N SER A 86 -3.60 -1.53 -10.51
CA SER A 86 -3.16 -0.68 -9.39
C SER A 86 -2.57 -1.49 -8.23
N ALA A 87 -3.09 -2.71 -7.98
CA ALA A 87 -2.51 -3.63 -7.00
C ALA A 87 -1.08 -4.06 -7.38
N GLN A 88 -0.87 -4.41 -8.66
CA GLN A 88 0.45 -4.76 -9.17
C GLN A 88 1.42 -3.57 -9.13
N VAL A 89 0.95 -2.35 -9.42
CA VAL A 89 1.77 -1.14 -9.27
C VAL A 89 2.20 -0.94 -7.81
N ALA A 90 1.28 -1.08 -6.86
CA ALA A 90 1.58 -0.94 -5.44
C ALA A 90 2.57 -2.01 -4.94
N LEU A 91 2.42 -3.27 -5.36
CA LEU A 91 3.33 -4.36 -5.02
C LEU A 91 4.70 -4.21 -5.69
N GLY A 92 4.73 -3.87 -6.99
CA GLY A 92 5.96 -3.64 -7.75
C GLY A 92 6.79 -2.50 -7.15
N TRP A 93 6.12 -1.44 -6.71
CA TRP A 93 6.78 -0.34 -6.00
C TRP A 93 7.50 -0.81 -4.73
N LEU A 94 6.92 -1.71 -3.93
CA LEU A 94 7.59 -2.28 -2.77
C LEU A 94 8.79 -3.16 -3.16
N LEU A 95 8.60 -4.04 -4.14
CA LEU A 95 9.62 -5.01 -4.56
C LEU A 95 10.87 -4.34 -5.12
N GLN A 96 10.74 -3.16 -5.72
CA GLN A 96 11.88 -2.43 -6.27
C GLN A 96 12.69 -1.64 -5.22
N LYS A 97 12.15 -1.43 -4.00
CA LYS A 97 12.83 -0.62 -2.97
C LYS A 97 14.17 -1.20 -2.56
N VAL A 98 14.19 -2.46 -2.19
CA VAL A 98 15.42 -3.21 -1.86
C VAL A 98 15.16 -4.72 -2.03
N PRO A 99 16.20 -5.50 -2.37
CA PRO A 99 16.03 -6.92 -2.73
C PRO A 99 15.64 -7.83 -1.55
N TRP A 100 15.66 -7.33 -0.33
CA TRP A 100 15.32 -8.07 0.90
C TRP A 100 13.95 -7.71 1.46
N ILE A 101 13.10 -6.98 0.71
CA ILE A 101 11.67 -6.79 1.04
C ILE A 101 10.84 -7.94 0.47
N VAL A 102 10.00 -8.54 1.34
CA VAL A 102 9.07 -9.61 0.97
C VAL A 102 7.67 -9.21 1.40
N PRO A 103 6.85 -8.60 0.51
CA PRO A 103 5.49 -8.20 0.83
C PRO A 103 4.58 -9.42 1.01
N ILE A 104 3.59 -9.30 1.90
CA ILE A 104 2.61 -10.36 2.21
C ILE A 104 1.19 -9.90 1.88
N PRO A 105 0.81 -9.79 0.59
CA PRO A 105 -0.53 -9.41 0.19
C PRO A 105 -1.54 -10.51 0.53
N GLY A 106 -2.45 -10.23 1.49
CA GLY A 106 -3.51 -11.17 1.87
C GLY A 106 -4.64 -11.18 0.83
N THR A 107 -5.13 -12.38 0.49
CA THR A 107 -6.31 -12.55 -0.38
C THR A 107 -7.03 -13.87 -0.10
N THR A 108 -8.34 -13.90 -0.34
CA THR A 108 -9.17 -15.10 -0.31
C THR A 108 -9.59 -15.57 -1.72
N LYS A 109 -9.15 -14.85 -2.77
CA LYS A 109 -9.52 -15.16 -4.17
C LYS A 109 -8.30 -15.61 -4.95
N LEU A 110 -8.40 -16.75 -5.63
CA LEU A 110 -7.33 -17.29 -6.48
C LEU A 110 -6.92 -16.28 -7.56
N SER A 111 -7.87 -15.61 -8.20
CA SER A 111 -7.59 -14.60 -9.22
C SER A 111 -6.73 -13.44 -8.71
N HIS A 112 -6.95 -13.00 -7.46
CA HIS A 112 -6.11 -11.96 -6.86
C HIS A 112 -4.72 -12.49 -6.49
N LEU A 113 -4.59 -13.77 -6.10
CA LEU A 113 -3.29 -14.38 -5.87
C LEU A 113 -2.49 -14.42 -7.16
N GLU A 114 -3.10 -14.90 -8.25
CA GLU A 114 -2.48 -14.94 -9.57
C GLU A 114 -2.09 -13.54 -10.08
N GLU A 115 -2.97 -12.56 -9.89
CA GLU A 115 -2.70 -11.16 -10.21
C GLU A 115 -1.49 -10.62 -9.43
N ASN A 116 -1.45 -10.86 -8.12
CA ASN A 116 -0.33 -10.44 -7.27
C ASN A 116 0.99 -11.09 -7.70
N LEU A 117 0.99 -12.38 -8.03
CA LEU A 117 2.19 -13.09 -8.51
C LEU A 117 2.71 -12.56 -9.84
N ARG A 118 1.81 -12.19 -10.75
CA ARG A 118 2.19 -11.58 -12.04
C ARG A 118 2.88 -10.23 -11.89
N THR A 119 2.90 -9.62 -10.71
CA THR A 119 3.73 -8.42 -10.46
C THR A 119 5.19 -8.69 -10.80
N LEU A 120 5.67 -9.91 -10.65
CA LEU A 120 7.03 -10.31 -10.97
C LEU A 120 7.36 -10.36 -12.47
N ASP A 121 6.34 -10.33 -13.33
CA ASP A 121 6.51 -10.33 -14.79
C ASP A 121 6.87 -8.93 -15.32
N PHE A 122 6.72 -7.88 -14.51
CA PHE A 122 6.99 -6.52 -14.89
C PHE A 122 8.38 -6.06 -14.43
N SER A 123 9.10 -5.42 -15.34
CA SER A 123 10.38 -4.78 -15.05
C SER A 123 10.33 -3.33 -15.48
N LEU A 124 10.40 -2.41 -14.53
CA LEU A 124 10.39 -0.97 -14.75
C LEU A 124 11.70 -0.37 -14.27
N SER A 125 12.09 0.74 -14.88
CA SER A 125 13.29 1.49 -14.49
C SER A 125 13.10 2.20 -13.14
N SER A 126 14.21 2.48 -12.48
CA SER A 126 14.20 3.27 -11.24
C SER A 126 13.61 4.68 -11.44
N GLU A 127 13.74 5.24 -12.65
CA GLU A 127 13.18 6.54 -13.01
C GLU A 127 11.65 6.47 -13.06
N GLU A 128 11.07 5.44 -13.70
CA GLU A 128 9.62 5.27 -13.73
C GLU A 128 9.03 5.12 -12.33
N TRP A 129 9.67 4.36 -11.44
CA TRP A 129 9.23 4.24 -10.04
C TRP A 129 9.34 5.57 -9.28
N LYS A 130 10.38 6.34 -9.54
CA LYS A 130 10.56 7.68 -8.95
C LYS A 130 9.49 8.66 -9.43
N ASP A 131 9.10 8.60 -10.68
CA ASP A 131 8.01 9.42 -11.22
C ASP A 131 6.68 9.09 -10.55
N LEU A 132 6.39 7.80 -10.34
CA LEU A 132 5.22 7.37 -9.57
C LEU A 132 5.27 7.93 -8.14
N GLU A 133 6.40 7.79 -7.44
CA GLU A 133 6.58 8.31 -6.08
C GLU A 133 6.34 9.82 -6.02
N ASN A 134 6.90 10.57 -6.95
CA ASN A 134 6.74 12.02 -7.02
C ASN A 134 5.28 12.40 -7.24
N ALA A 135 4.56 11.69 -8.13
CA ALA A 135 3.15 11.93 -8.39
C ALA A 135 2.27 11.64 -7.15
N VAL A 136 2.54 10.53 -6.46
CA VAL A 136 1.81 10.18 -5.22
C VAL A 136 2.13 11.16 -4.09
N ALA A 137 3.38 11.61 -3.95
CA ALA A 137 3.81 12.53 -2.89
C ALA A 137 3.13 13.91 -2.94
N GLN A 138 2.59 14.31 -4.11
CA GLN A 138 1.82 15.55 -4.24
C GLN A 138 0.40 15.47 -3.64
N ILE A 139 -0.03 14.27 -3.23
CA ILE A 139 -1.39 14.04 -2.73
C ILE A 139 -1.31 13.75 -1.24
N PRO A 140 -1.83 14.64 -0.38
CA PRO A 140 -1.86 14.39 1.05
C PRO A 140 -2.77 13.20 1.36
N VAL A 141 -2.28 12.30 2.22
CA VAL A 141 -3.08 11.18 2.73
C VAL A 141 -4.01 11.70 3.83
N ILE A 142 -5.29 11.48 3.67
CA ILE A 142 -6.33 11.90 4.63
C ILE A 142 -6.74 10.73 5.51
N GLY A 143 -6.91 11.01 6.80
CA GLY A 143 -7.27 10.03 7.83
C GLY A 143 -6.07 9.32 8.45
N ASP A 144 -6.14 9.16 9.77
CA ASP A 144 -5.13 8.44 10.54
C ASP A 144 -5.14 6.94 10.19
N ARG A 145 -4.00 6.30 10.36
CA ARG A 145 -3.82 4.87 10.11
C ARG A 145 -4.68 4.00 11.02
N TYR A 146 -4.76 4.39 12.29
CA TYR A 146 -5.49 3.71 13.35
C TYR A 146 -6.46 4.66 14.04
N ASN A 147 -7.49 4.09 14.68
CA ASN A 147 -8.34 4.85 15.60
C ASN A 147 -7.55 5.23 16.88
N ALA A 148 -8.10 6.13 17.69
CA ALA A 148 -7.40 6.69 18.86
C ALA A 148 -6.93 5.62 19.87
N GLU A 149 -7.68 4.52 20.04
CA GLU A 149 -7.31 3.45 20.96
C GLU A 149 -6.16 2.61 20.41
N GLN A 150 -6.21 2.25 19.15
CA GLN A 150 -5.14 1.48 18.51
C GLN A 150 -3.87 2.31 18.35
N GLN A 151 -4.00 3.63 18.13
CA GLN A 151 -2.86 4.53 18.01
C GLN A 151 -2.01 4.58 19.28
N LYS A 152 -2.60 4.39 20.47
CA LYS A 152 -1.86 4.31 21.75
C LYS A 152 -0.93 3.10 21.83
N GLN A 153 -1.11 2.08 20.99
CA GLN A 153 -0.32 0.85 20.97
C GLN A 153 0.82 0.89 19.96
N VAL A 154 0.93 1.97 19.19
CA VAL A 154 1.97 2.12 18.18
C VAL A 154 3.27 2.63 18.82
N GLY A 155 4.35 1.86 18.65
CA GLY A 155 5.67 2.24 19.15
C GLY A 155 5.93 1.89 20.60
N LEU A 156 5.12 0.98 21.18
CA LEU A 156 5.37 0.39 22.50
C LEU A 156 6.38 -0.73 22.42
#